data_2c4cf12108bdbac869320186acf0840f
#
_entry.id   2c4cf12108bdbac869320186acf0840f
#
_cell.length_a   1.000
_cell.length_b   1.000
_cell.length_c   1.000
_cell.angle_alpha   90.00
_cell.angle_beta   90.00
_cell.angle_gamma   90.00
#
_symmetry.space_group_name_H-M   'P 1'
#
loop_
_entity.id
_entity.type
_entity.pdbx_description
1 polymer ?
#
loop_
_entity_poly.entity_id
_entity_poly.type
_entity_poly.pdbx_seq_one_letter_code
_entity_poly.pdbx_strand_id
1 'polypeptide(L)'
;RKMDYKIKKYGECPIKYENGQAFIDCINENRHLLKNRPQVYQHGDYHIGNMMIDRDGQLHVIDFNRNDYGDPWEEFNRIVWCAQKSPLFASGMVNGYFDDNVPMEFWRLLALYISSNTLSSVYWAIPFGQDEVNTMLNQAKEVLSWYDNMRNPVPTWYFKGYYLQYIDGIPFKLK
;
A
#
# COMPACT_ATOMS: atom_id res chain seq x y z
N ARG A 1 0.54 13.49 -14.33
CA ARG A 1 1.25 12.83 -15.45
C ARG A 1 1.41 11.32 -15.23
N LYS A 2 2.05 10.85 -14.10
CA LYS A 2 2.24 9.41 -13.81
C LYS A 2 0.89 8.67 -13.65
N MET A 3 -0.04 9.26 -12.91
CA MET A 3 -1.38 8.68 -12.68
C MET A 3 -2.26 8.68 -13.91
N ASP A 4 -2.26 9.76 -14.71
CA ASP A 4 -3.04 9.81 -15.95
C ASP A 4 -2.57 8.74 -16.94
N TYR A 5 -1.27 8.47 -16.99
CA TYR A 5 -0.71 7.37 -17.77
C TYR A 5 -1.25 6.01 -17.30
N LYS A 6 -1.27 5.75 -15.98
CA LYS A 6 -1.78 4.49 -15.43
C LYS A 6 -3.28 4.31 -15.67
N ILE A 7 -4.08 5.37 -15.52
CA ILE A 7 -5.52 5.35 -15.82
C ILE A 7 -5.74 5.03 -17.31
N LYS A 8 -5.00 5.69 -18.20
CA LYS A 8 -5.07 5.43 -19.65
C LYS A 8 -4.72 3.98 -19.96
N LYS A 9 -3.60 3.47 -19.42
CA LYS A 9 -3.16 2.09 -19.63
C LYS A 9 -4.16 1.06 -19.10
N TYR A 10 -4.75 1.32 -17.94
CA TYR A 10 -5.83 0.49 -17.43
C TYR A 10 -7.06 0.55 -18.35
N GLY A 11 -7.41 1.72 -18.91
CA GLY A 11 -8.48 1.88 -19.89
C GLY A 11 -8.26 1.05 -21.16
N GLU A 12 -7.02 0.88 -21.60
CA GLU A 12 -6.62 0.08 -22.77
C GLU A 12 -6.47 -1.43 -22.43
N CYS A 13 -6.38 -1.80 -21.16
CA CYS A 13 -6.19 -3.19 -20.73
C CYS A 13 -7.43 -4.05 -21.04
N PRO A 14 -7.29 -5.26 -21.62
CA PRO A 14 -8.42 -6.14 -21.91
C PRO A 14 -9.06 -6.72 -20.63
N ILE A 15 -8.32 -6.75 -19.51
CA ILE A 15 -8.81 -7.27 -18.23
C ILE A 15 -9.15 -6.10 -17.32
N LYS A 16 -10.33 -6.15 -16.70
CA LYS A 16 -10.84 -5.09 -15.82
C LYS A 16 -11.17 -5.66 -14.44
N TYR A 17 -11.02 -4.83 -13.43
CA TYR A 17 -11.56 -5.10 -12.10
C TYR A 17 -13.08 -4.93 -12.09
N GLU A 18 -13.78 -5.70 -11.28
CA GLU A 18 -15.24 -5.67 -11.15
C GLU A 18 -15.77 -4.25 -10.83
N ASN A 19 -15.08 -3.52 -9.97
CA ASN A 19 -15.39 -2.11 -9.63
C ASN A 19 -14.17 -1.20 -9.83
N GLY A 20 -13.47 -1.34 -10.95
CA GLY A 20 -12.24 -0.59 -11.22
C GLY A 20 -12.42 0.93 -11.30
N GLN A 21 -13.65 1.40 -11.56
CA GLN A 21 -13.96 2.82 -11.57
C GLN A 21 -13.74 3.47 -10.20
N ALA A 22 -14.01 2.76 -9.10
CA ALA A 22 -13.79 3.27 -7.75
C ALA A 22 -12.32 3.70 -7.50
N PHE A 23 -11.35 2.99 -8.06
CA PHE A 23 -9.93 3.40 -8.00
C PHE A 23 -9.66 4.68 -8.79
N ILE A 24 -10.29 4.84 -9.96
CA ILE A 24 -10.13 6.04 -10.80
C ILE A 24 -10.73 7.26 -10.08
N ASP A 25 -11.91 7.09 -9.51
CA ASP A 25 -12.62 8.14 -8.77
C ASP A 25 -11.80 8.57 -7.54
N CYS A 26 -11.30 7.62 -6.75
CA CYS A 26 -10.41 7.89 -5.61
C CYS A 26 -9.17 8.71 -6.01
N ILE A 27 -8.53 8.37 -7.14
CA ILE A 27 -7.39 9.15 -7.66
C ILE A 27 -7.83 10.57 -8.01
N ASN A 28 -8.93 10.72 -8.73
CA ASN A 28 -9.39 12.03 -9.19
C ASN A 28 -9.80 12.95 -8.04
N GLU A 29 -10.47 12.43 -7.03
CA GLU A 29 -10.89 13.16 -5.84
C GLU A 29 -9.69 13.65 -5.00
N ASN A 30 -8.64 12.84 -4.91
CA ASN A 30 -7.52 13.10 -3.98
C ASN A 30 -6.26 13.65 -4.67
N ARG A 31 -6.19 13.73 -6.00
CA ARG A 31 -4.99 14.18 -6.73
C ARG A 31 -4.50 15.58 -6.38
N HIS A 32 -5.37 16.44 -5.87
CA HIS A 32 -5.01 17.78 -5.40
C HIS A 32 -4.03 17.75 -4.21
N LEU A 33 -4.04 16.67 -3.40
CA LEU A 33 -3.15 16.44 -2.27
C LEU A 33 -1.69 16.15 -2.69
N LEU A 34 -1.46 15.81 -3.97
CA LEU A 34 -0.10 15.56 -4.49
C LEU A 34 0.73 16.83 -4.68
N LYS A 35 0.09 18.00 -4.55
CA LYS A 35 0.79 19.28 -4.76
C LYS A 35 1.80 19.52 -3.64
N ASN A 36 3.04 19.85 -4.02
CA ASN A 36 4.12 20.20 -3.11
C ASN A 36 4.54 19.07 -2.14
N ARG A 37 4.26 17.80 -2.50
CA ARG A 37 4.77 16.68 -1.70
C ARG A 37 6.30 16.62 -1.75
N PRO A 38 6.94 16.32 -0.61
CA PRO A 38 8.40 16.16 -0.57
C PRO A 38 8.85 14.98 -1.42
N GLN A 39 10.11 15.01 -1.84
CA GLN A 39 10.75 13.94 -2.59
C GLN A 39 11.91 13.40 -1.79
N VAL A 40 11.85 12.13 -1.42
CA VAL A 40 12.89 11.42 -0.67
C VAL A 40 13.31 10.18 -1.42
N TYR A 41 14.48 9.63 -1.08
CA TYR A 41 14.88 8.32 -1.55
C TYR A 41 13.94 7.24 -1.02
N GLN A 42 13.46 6.36 -1.87
CA GLN A 42 12.54 5.29 -1.58
C GLN A 42 13.15 3.93 -1.91
N HIS A 43 12.73 2.90 -1.17
CA HIS A 43 12.99 1.51 -1.51
C HIS A 43 12.26 1.10 -2.81
N GLY A 44 11.05 1.61 -3.01
CA GLY A 44 10.20 1.37 -4.19
C GLY A 44 9.44 0.05 -4.20
N ASP A 45 9.76 -0.87 -3.26
CA ASP A 45 9.07 -2.17 -3.09
C ASP A 45 9.04 -2.59 -1.61
N TYR A 46 8.71 -1.65 -0.71
CA TYR A 46 8.77 -1.82 0.73
C TYR A 46 7.58 -2.63 1.25
N HIS A 47 7.75 -3.93 1.42
CA HIS A 47 6.73 -4.83 1.95
C HIS A 47 7.35 -6.00 2.72
N ILE A 48 6.52 -6.74 3.47
CA ILE A 48 6.94 -7.83 4.37
C ILE A 48 7.80 -8.92 3.67
N GLY A 49 7.63 -9.14 2.36
CA GLY A 49 8.44 -10.09 1.60
C GLY A 49 9.91 -9.67 1.41
N ASN A 50 10.20 -8.36 1.59
CA ASN A 50 11.54 -7.79 1.50
C ASN A 50 12.11 -7.44 2.88
N MET A 51 11.58 -8.06 3.94
CA MET A 51 12.00 -7.86 5.33
C MET A 51 12.45 -9.20 5.92
N MET A 52 13.57 -9.17 6.61
CA MET A 52 14.15 -10.33 7.30
C MET A 52 14.46 -9.97 8.74
N ILE A 53 14.20 -10.89 9.65
CA ILE A 53 14.62 -10.81 11.06
C ILE A 53 15.80 -11.76 11.23
N ASP A 54 16.93 -11.27 11.72
CA ASP A 54 18.09 -12.11 12.03
C ASP A 54 17.93 -12.83 13.39
N ARG A 55 18.97 -13.61 13.76
CA ARG A 55 18.96 -14.40 15.01
C ARG A 55 18.98 -13.53 16.26
N ASP A 56 19.43 -12.29 16.14
CA ASP A 56 19.51 -11.31 17.23
C ASP A 56 18.24 -10.43 17.31
N GLY A 57 17.22 -10.73 16.46
CA GLY A 57 15.94 -10.00 16.40
C GLY A 57 16.02 -8.68 15.65
N GLN A 58 17.09 -8.44 14.89
CA GLN A 58 17.23 -7.20 14.11
C GLN A 58 16.51 -7.31 12.77
N LEU A 59 15.79 -6.25 12.41
CA LEU A 59 15.12 -6.13 11.12
C LEU A 59 16.11 -5.67 10.04
N HIS A 60 16.17 -6.44 8.96
CA HIS A 60 16.89 -6.10 7.74
C HIS A 60 15.93 -5.95 6.58
N VAL A 61 16.10 -4.86 5.80
CA VAL A 61 15.35 -4.61 4.57
C VAL A 61 16.27 -4.92 3.39
N ILE A 62 15.78 -5.73 2.45
CA ILE A 62 16.52 -6.23 1.29
C ILE A 62 15.83 -5.87 -0.02
N ASP A 63 16.48 -6.11 -1.15
CA ASP A 63 15.93 -5.94 -2.51
C ASP A 63 15.60 -4.49 -2.90
N PHE A 64 16.62 -3.64 -2.90
CA PHE A 64 16.54 -2.23 -3.33
C PHE A 64 16.54 -2.02 -4.85
N ASN A 65 16.20 -3.03 -5.66
CA ASN A 65 16.27 -2.96 -7.12
C ASN A 65 15.29 -1.97 -7.75
N ARG A 66 14.24 -1.56 -7.00
CA ARG A 66 13.20 -0.62 -7.45
C ARG A 66 13.32 0.76 -6.82
N ASN A 67 14.50 1.05 -6.23
CA ASN A 67 14.72 2.34 -5.59
C ASN A 67 14.47 3.52 -6.55
N ASP A 68 13.88 4.59 -6.05
CA ASP A 68 13.52 5.80 -6.80
C ASP A 68 13.44 6.99 -5.82
N TYR A 69 13.07 8.15 -6.33
CA TYR A 69 12.74 9.33 -5.53
C TYR A 69 11.25 9.63 -5.66
N GLY A 70 10.57 9.77 -4.52
CA GLY A 70 9.13 10.01 -4.47
C GLY A 70 8.66 10.55 -3.12
N ASP A 71 7.35 10.74 -3.01
CA ASP A 71 6.71 11.11 -1.74
C ASP A 71 6.95 10.01 -0.69
N PRO A 72 7.48 10.32 0.52
CA PRO A 72 7.69 9.32 1.56
C PRO A 72 6.44 8.52 1.91
N TRP A 73 5.25 9.05 1.69
CA TRP A 73 4.00 8.34 1.91
C TRP A 73 3.60 7.43 0.73
N GLU A 74 4.14 7.66 -0.47
CA GLU A 74 3.99 6.73 -1.61
C GLU A 74 4.63 5.37 -1.30
N GLU A 75 5.69 5.31 -0.50
CA GLU A 75 6.36 4.07 -0.09
C GLU A 75 5.39 3.06 0.55
N PHE A 76 4.38 3.56 1.27
CA PHE A 76 3.36 2.72 1.89
C PHE A 76 2.39 2.06 0.90
N ASN A 77 2.46 2.32 -0.41
CA ASN A 77 1.51 1.71 -1.36
C ASN A 77 1.58 0.18 -1.40
N ARG A 78 2.71 -0.41 -0.96
CA ARG A 78 2.91 -1.87 -0.85
C ARG A 78 2.37 -2.48 0.44
N ILE A 79 1.84 -1.67 1.35
CA ILE A 79 1.29 -2.14 2.63
C ILE A 79 0.14 -3.14 2.46
N VAL A 80 -0.49 -3.16 1.28
CA VAL A 80 -1.52 -4.16 0.94
C VAL A 80 -1.02 -5.60 1.10
N TRP A 81 0.23 -5.87 0.72
CA TRP A 81 0.88 -7.18 0.91
C TRP A 81 1.13 -7.51 2.38
N CYS A 82 1.45 -6.48 3.17
CA CYS A 82 1.61 -6.62 4.62
C CYS A 82 0.25 -6.90 5.28
N ALA A 83 -0.78 -6.15 4.93
CA ALA A 83 -2.13 -6.29 5.49
C ALA A 83 -2.77 -7.65 5.18
N GLN A 84 -2.54 -8.19 3.96
CA GLN A 84 -2.97 -9.54 3.57
C GLN A 84 -2.33 -10.63 4.45
N LYS A 85 -1.10 -10.43 4.91
CA LYS A 85 -0.39 -11.40 5.77
C LYS A 85 -0.68 -11.18 7.25
N SER A 86 -0.67 -9.93 7.69
CA SER A 86 -0.92 -9.54 9.08
C SER A 86 -1.43 -8.10 9.15
N PRO A 87 -2.74 -7.89 9.36
CA PRO A 87 -3.31 -6.57 9.63
C PRO A 87 -2.61 -5.84 10.79
N LEU A 88 -2.17 -6.59 11.81
CA LEU A 88 -1.48 -6.03 12.96
C LEU A 88 -0.09 -5.51 12.61
N PHE A 89 0.65 -6.23 11.78
CA PHE A 89 1.95 -5.77 11.29
C PHE A 89 1.81 -4.51 10.46
N ALA A 90 0.85 -4.48 9.52
CA ALA A 90 0.57 -3.30 8.70
C ALA A 90 0.17 -2.08 9.57
N SER A 91 -0.67 -2.31 10.59
CA SER A 91 -1.05 -1.25 11.57
C SER A 91 0.17 -0.74 12.34
N GLY A 92 1.04 -1.65 12.78
CA GLY A 92 2.29 -1.30 13.49
C GLY A 92 3.23 -0.46 12.63
N MET A 93 3.35 -0.76 11.32
CA MET A 93 4.15 0.06 10.39
C MET A 93 3.63 1.50 10.34
N VAL A 94 2.32 1.69 10.22
CA VAL A 94 1.70 3.04 10.16
C VAL A 94 1.83 3.74 11.52
N ASN A 95 1.44 3.07 12.60
CA ASN A 95 1.48 3.65 13.94
C ASN A 95 2.90 4.04 14.33
N GLY A 96 3.90 3.18 14.04
CA GLY A 96 5.31 3.46 14.33
C GLY A 96 5.87 4.64 13.53
N TYR A 97 5.46 4.80 12.27
CA TYR A 97 5.90 5.93 11.45
C TYR A 97 5.35 7.28 11.94
N PHE A 98 4.14 7.30 12.49
CA PHE A 98 3.44 8.51 12.91
C PHE A 98 3.36 8.72 14.43
N ASP A 99 4.03 7.90 15.23
CA ASP A 99 3.88 7.91 16.69
C ASP A 99 2.39 7.93 17.11
N ASP A 100 1.58 7.06 16.51
CA ASP A 100 0.11 6.93 16.66
C ASP A 100 -0.74 8.14 16.24
N ASN A 101 -0.12 9.21 15.73
CA ASN A 101 -0.82 10.42 15.32
C ASN A 101 -0.97 10.49 13.79
N VAL A 102 -1.62 9.49 13.21
CA VAL A 102 -1.79 9.35 11.76
C VAL A 102 -2.73 10.42 11.22
N PRO A 103 -2.25 11.34 10.36
CA PRO A 103 -3.09 12.40 9.82
C PRO A 103 -4.08 11.85 8.76
N MET A 104 -5.28 12.41 8.71
CA MET A 104 -6.28 12.02 7.70
C MET A 104 -5.78 12.22 6.26
N GLU A 105 -4.92 13.19 6.02
CA GLU A 105 -4.29 13.42 4.71
C GLU A 105 -3.44 12.23 4.27
N PHE A 106 -2.73 11.57 5.20
CA PHE A 106 -2.00 10.34 4.90
C PHE A 106 -2.93 9.24 4.38
N TRP A 107 -4.07 9.02 5.07
CA TRP A 107 -5.02 7.98 4.66
C TRP A 107 -5.60 8.24 3.26
N ARG A 108 -5.91 9.49 2.96
CA ARG A 108 -6.39 9.89 1.63
C ARG A 108 -5.32 9.70 0.54
N LEU A 109 -4.08 10.07 0.83
CA LEU A 109 -2.95 9.86 -0.07
C LEU A 109 -2.61 8.38 -0.22
N LEU A 110 -2.63 7.60 0.87
CA LEU A 110 -2.42 6.15 0.82
C LEU A 110 -3.46 5.47 -0.06
N ALA A 111 -4.75 5.80 0.12
CA ALA A 111 -5.83 5.28 -0.73
C ALA A 111 -5.60 5.62 -2.22
N LEU A 112 -5.17 6.85 -2.52
CA LEU A 112 -4.81 7.28 -3.87
C LEU A 112 -3.61 6.49 -4.43
N TYR A 113 -2.54 6.31 -3.65
CA TYR A 113 -1.35 5.57 -4.09
C TYR A 113 -1.65 4.09 -4.31
N ILE A 114 -2.42 3.46 -3.41
CA ILE A 114 -2.89 2.08 -3.57
C ILE A 114 -3.76 1.97 -4.82
N SER A 115 -4.72 2.88 -5.04
CA SER A 115 -5.55 2.90 -6.25
C SER A 115 -4.71 2.98 -7.52
N SER A 116 -3.74 3.90 -7.56
CA SER A 116 -2.82 4.07 -8.69
C SER A 116 -1.96 2.81 -8.93
N ASN A 117 -1.49 2.16 -7.87
CA ASN A 117 -0.73 0.93 -7.98
C ASN A 117 -1.61 -0.23 -8.46
N THR A 118 -2.80 -0.40 -7.89
CA THR A 118 -3.76 -1.43 -8.28
C THR A 118 -4.12 -1.33 -9.76
N LEU A 119 -4.45 -0.14 -10.28
CA LEU A 119 -4.74 0.03 -11.71
C LEU A 119 -3.59 -0.44 -12.61
N SER A 120 -2.34 -0.28 -12.18
CA SER A 120 -1.18 -0.72 -12.97
C SER A 120 -0.90 -2.23 -12.84
N SER A 121 -1.32 -2.86 -11.76
CA SER A 121 -0.96 -4.25 -11.46
C SER A 121 -1.58 -5.25 -12.43
N VAL A 122 -2.82 -5.05 -12.88
CA VAL A 122 -3.49 -6.01 -13.79
C VAL A 122 -2.82 -6.09 -15.17
N TYR A 123 -2.51 -4.95 -15.79
CA TYR A 123 -1.85 -4.99 -17.09
C TYR A 123 -0.38 -5.40 -17.00
N TRP A 124 0.27 -5.10 -15.85
CA TRP A 124 1.61 -5.58 -15.56
C TRP A 124 1.64 -7.11 -15.41
N ALA A 125 0.60 -7.73 -14.84
CA ALA A 125 0.53 -9.16 -14.59
C ALA A 125 0.36 -10.02 -15.87
N ILE A 126 -0.24 -9.47 -16.93
CA ILE A 126 -0.57 -10.23 -18.16
C ILE A 126 0.61 -11.04 -18.72
N PRO A 127 1.84 -10.50 -18.88
CA PRO A 127 2.97 -11.25 -19.41
C PRO A 127 3.44 -12.42 -18.53
N PHE A 128 3.06 -12.42 -17.23
CA PHE A 128 3.46 -13.45 -16.27
C PHE A 128 2.47 -14.62 -16.16
N GLY A 129 1.33 -14.52 -16.86
CA GLY A 129 0.34 -15.59 -16.96
C GLY A 129 -0.89 -15.40 -16.08
N GLN A 130 -1.84 -16.36 -16.23
CA GLN A 130 -3.17 -16.22 -15.63
C GLN A 130 -3.15 -16.24 -14.10
N ASP A 131 -2.24 -16.98 -13.48
CA ASP A 131 -2.15 -17.06 -12.01
C ASP A 131 -1.75 -15.70 -11.41
N GLU A 132 -0.83 -15.00 -12.05
CA GLU A 132 -0.44 -13.66 -11.61
C GLU A 132 -1.58 -12.64 -11.81
N VAL A 133 -2.29 -12.74 -12.95
CA VAL A 133 -3.50 -11.93 -13.19
C VAL A 133 -4.54 -12.20 -12.12
N ASN A 134 -4.82 -13.46 -11.79
CA ASN A 134 -5.78 -13.83 -10.75
C ASN A 134 -5.37 -13.28 -9.37
N THR A 135 -4.07 -13.30 -9.06
CA THR A 135 -3.52 -12.70 -7.83
C THR A 135 -3.86 -11.21 -7.77
N MET A 136 -3.64 -10.45 -8.84
CA MET A 136 -3.96 -9.02 -8.88
C MET A 136 -5.47 -8.75 -8.82
N LEU A 137 -6.28 -9.57 -9.47
CA LEU A 137 -7.74 -9.46 -9.41
C LEU A 137 -8.27 -9.70 -7.99
N ASN A 138 -7.75 -10.72 -7.30
CA ASN A 138 -8.13 -11.02 -5.92
C ASN A 138 -7.67 -9.94 -4.95
N GLN A 139 -6.44 -9.44 -5.08
CA GLN A 139 -5.95 -8.34 -4.27
C GLN A 139 -6.80 -7.08 -4.45
N ALA A 140 -7.20 -6.75 -5.68
CA ALA A 140 -8.08 -5.60 -5.92
C ALA A 140 -9.43 -5.72 -5.22
N LYS A 141 -10.04 -6.92 -5.19
CA LYS A 141 -11.29 -7.20 -4.45
C LYS A 141 -11.12 -6.97 -2.94
N GLU A 142 -10.01 -7.45 -2.37
CA GLU A 142 -9.71 -7.22 -0.95
C GLU A 142 -9.53 -5.74 -0.64
N VAL A 143 -8.78 -5.01 -1.49
CA VAL A 143 -8.60 -3.56 -1.32
C VAL A 143 -9.95 -2.84 -1.36
N LEU A 144 -10.81 -3.14 -2.33
CA LEU A 144 -12.16 -2.56 -2.40
C LEU A 144 -12.98 -2.87 -1.15
N SER A 145 -12.87 -4.09 -0.61
CA SER A 145 -13.52 -4.48 0.64
C SER A 145 -13.00 -3.68 1.84
N TRP A 146 -11.68 -3.52 1.96
CA TRP A 146 -11.08 -2.78 3.08
C TRP A 146 -11.41 -1.30 3.10
N TYR A 147 -11.59 -0.69 1.94
CA TYR A 147 -11.85 0.73 1.76
C TYR A 147 -13.31 1.06 1.43
N ASP A 148 -14.25 0.09 1.62
CA ASP A 148 -15.67 0.25 1.26
C ASP A 148 -15.84 0.82 -0.16
N ASN A 149 -15.29 0.14 -1.16
CA ASN A 149 -15.23 0.63 -2.55
C ASN A 149 -14.60 2.02 -2.67
N MET A 150 -13.51 2.25 -1.94
CA MET A 150 -12.72 3.49 -1.89
C MET A 150 -13.46 4.72 -1.30
N ARG A 151 -14.63 4.52 -0.68
CA ARG A 151 -15.40 5.59 -0.02
C ARG A 151 -14.86 5.96 1.37
N ASN A 152 -14.26 4.98 2.06
CA ASN A 152 -13.62 5.20 3.36
C ASN A 152 -12.09 5.25 3.17
N PRO A 153 -11.41 6.37 3.46
CA PRO A 153 -9.95 6.44 3.30
C PRO A 153 -9.18 5.63 4.34
N VAL A 154 -9.77 5.31 5.51
CA VAL A 154 -9.14 4.48 6.54
C VAL A 154 -9.55 3.03 6.31
N PRO A 155 -8.61 2.12 6.02
CA PRO A 155 -8.95 0.73 5.73
C PRO A 155 -9.36 -0.04 6.99
N THR A 156 -10.22 -1.05 6.81
CA THR A 156 -10.75 -1.88 7.91
C THR A 156 -9.71 -2.75 8.59
N TRP A 157 -8.55 -2.98 7.98
CA TRP A 157 -7.43 -3.71 8.61
C TRP A 157 -6.64 -2.87 9.61
N TYR A 158 -6.82 -1.54 9.65
CA TYR A 158 -6.06 -0.66 10.52
C TYR A 158 -6.61 -0.64 11.94
N PHE A 159 -5.72 -0.85 12.91
CA PHE A 159 -5.98 -0.80 14.35
C PHE A 159 -5.17 0.34 14.97
N LYS A 160 -5.86 1.41 15.37
CA LYS A 160 -5.23 2.55 16.05
C LYS A 160 -4.68 2.14 17.41
N GLY A 161 -3.47 2.59 17.73
CA GLY A 161 -2.83 2.36 19.02
C GLY A 161 -2.49 0.89 19.30
N TYR A 162 -2.57 0.03 18.27
CA TYR A 162 -2.17 -1.36 18.42
C TYR A 162 -0.64 -1.47 18.37
N TYR A 163 -0.07 -1.76 19.52
CA TYR A 163 1.30 -2.25 19.65
C TYR A 163 1.25 -3.75 19.91
N LEU A 164 2.18 -4.52 19.35
CA LEU A 164 2.43 -5.88 19.80
C LEU A 164 2.83 -5.81 21.27
N GLN A 165 1.86 -6.03 22.18
CA GLN A 165 2.10 -5.87 23.61
C GLN A 165 3.00 -6.96 24.19
N TYR A 166 3.14 -8.11 23.50
CA TYR A 166 3.87 -9.25 24.07
C TYR A 166 4.48 -10.13 22.98
N ILE A 167 5.79 -10.34 23.04
CA ILE A 167 6.47 -11.56 22.63
C ILE A 167 6.96 -12.21 23.91
N ASP A 168 6.50 -13.42 24.21
CA ASP A 168 6.88 -14.22 25.41
C ASP A 168 6.73 -13.50 26.76
N GLY A 169 5.67 -12.72 26.94
CA GLY A 169 5.40 -12.03 28.21
C GLY A 169 6.21 -10.76 28.44
N ILE A 170 7.04 -10.35 27.49
CA ILE A 170 7.83 -9.11 27.54
C ILE A 170 7.12 -8.03 26.71
N PRO A 171 6.80 -6.83 27.28
CA PRO A 171 6.22 -5.74 26.51
C PRO A 171 7.22 -5.22 25.48
N PHE A 172 6.93 -5.40 24.20
CA PHE A 172 7.74 -4.87 23.10
C PHE A 172 7.17 -3.50 22.69
N LYS A 173 7.80 -2.41 23.12
CA LYS A 173 7.59 -1.09 22.54
C LYS A 173 8.55 -0.95 21.36
N LEU A 174 8.04 -0.96 20.14
CA LEU A 174 8.76 -0.37 19.03
C LEU A 174 8.82 1.14 19.29
N LYS A 175 10.03 1.64 19.56
CA LYS A 175 10.30 3.07 19.57
C LYS A 175 10.50 3.57 18.16
#